data_4e89e3cdb5ebfadb49953489d375a613
#
_entry.id   4e89e3cdb5ebfadb49953489d375a613
#
_cell.length_a   1.000
_cell.length_b   1.000
_cell.length_c   1.000
_cell.angle_alpha   90.00
_cell.angle_beta   90.00
_cell.angle_gamma   90.00
#
_symmetry.space_group_name_H-M   'P 1'
#
loop_
_entity.id
_entity.type
_entity.pdbx_description
1 polymer ?
#
loop_
_entity_poly.entity_id
_entity_poly.type
_entity_poly.pdbx_seq_one_letter_code
_entity_poly.pdbx_strand_id
1 'polypeptide(L)'
;MSNFSEKVCDLDKRDAKRSKKDYRDKYFIKDIENITGIKAYTLRIWEQRYGMLVPKRTDTNIRYYEEDDLKYMMNIAMLNANGYKISRIAEMSREEVQSRTLSISENSSSHQSQITALSSAMFDFNEKEFNKVLSINILKLGMEETTVNIIFPFLQHVGVLWLSGTIHVAHEHFITNIIKQRMFVAIDQ
;
A
#
# COMPACT_ATOMS: atom_id res chain seq x y z
N MET A 1 -9.98 -45.80 21.05
CA MET A 1 -10.14 -44.33 21.22
C MET A 1 -8.87 -43.59 20.81
N SER A 2 -8.35 -43.78 19.59
CA SER A 2 -7.08 -43.13 19.16
C SER A 2 -7.10 -42.57 17.73
N ASN A 3 -8.29 -42.30 17.17
CA ASN A 3 -8.37 -41.92 15.75
C ASN A 3 -8.88 -40.49 15.49
N PHE A 4 -9.15 -39.70 16.55
CA PHE A 4 -9.66 -38.31 16.37
C PHE A 4 -8.54 -37.28 16.47
N SER A 5 -7.51 -37.55 17.27
CA SER A 5 -6.38 -36.62 17.50
C SER A 5 -5.40 -36.58 16.31
N GLU A 6 -5.22 -37.72 15.60
CA GLU A 6 -4.35 -37.74 14.39
C GLU A 6 -4.97 -37.03 13.18
N LYS A 7 -6.31 -37.09 13.03
CA LYS A 7 -6.98 -36.37 11.93
C LYS A 7 -6.98 -34.86 12.08
N VAL A 8 -6.99 -34.34 13.29
CA VAL A 8 -6.91 -32.87 13.55
C VAL A 8 -5.49 -32.36 13.30
N CYS A 9 -4.46 -33.14 13.65
CA CYS A 9 -3.07 -32.77 13.40
C CYS A 9 -2.68 -32.81 11.93
N ASP A 10 -3.33 -33.66 11.11
CA ASP A 10 -3.09 -33.73 9.66
C ASP A 10 -3.85 -32.68 8.85
N LEU A 11 -4.92 -32.11 9.40
CA LEU A 11 -5.62 -30.95 8.81
C LEU A 11 -4.80 -29.67 9.01
N ASP A 12 -4.25 -29.46 10.18
CA ASP A 12 -3.38 -28.31 10.47
C ASP A 12 -2.08 -28.32 9.66
N LYS A 13 -1.50 -29.50 9.41
CA LYS A 13 -0.30 -29.65 8.57
C LYS A 13 -0.56 -29.48 7.07
N ARG A 14 -1.77 -29.75 6.58
CA ARG A 14 -2.16 -29.53 5.19
C ARG A 14 -2.44 -28.05 4.91
N ASP A 15 -3.00 -27.32 5.87
CA ASP A 15 -3.21 -25.86 5.74
C ASP A 15 -1.89 -25.08 5.92
N ALA A 16 -0.96 -25.55 6.74
CA ALA A 16 0.37 -24.94 6.89
C ALA A 16 1.29 -25.18 5.69
N LYS A 17 1.04 -26.18 4.85
CA LYS A 17 1.78 -26.50 3.62
C LYS A 17 1.17 -25.91 2.36
N ARG A 18 -0.01 -25.27 2.43
CA ARG A 18 -0.53 -24.38 1.40
C ARG A 18 0.37 -23.17 1.33
N SER A 19 1.28 -23.31 0.42
CA SER A 19 2.45 -22.52 0.15
C SER A 19 2.25 -21.02 0.43
N LYS A 20 3.01 -20.47 1.37
CA LYS A 20 3.25 -19.02 1.55
C LYS A 20 3.64 -18.31 0.23
N LYS A 21 3.96 -19.05 -0.82
CA LYS A 21 4.34 -18.57 -2.14
C LYS A 21 3.13 -18.19 -3.00
N ASP A 22 1.96 -18.78 -2.77
CA ASP A 22 0.76 -18.58 -3.58
C ASP A 22 -0.10 -17.38 -3.14
N TYR A 23 0.22 -16.78 -1.96
CA TYR A 23 -0.47 -15.61 -1.42
C TYR A 23 0.27 -14.28 -1.65
N ARG A 24 1.50 -14.29 -2.18
CA ARG A 24 2.34 -13.09 -2.30
C ARG A 24 1.81 -12.07 -3.31
N ASP A 25 0.99 -12.53 -4.27
CA ASP A 25 0.51 -11.71 -5.37
C ASP A 25 -1.02 -11.53 -5.34
N LYS A 26 -1.67 -11.87 -4.20
CA LYS A 26 -3.13 -11.84 -4.06
C LYS A 26 -3.52 -10.93 -2.90
N TYR A 27 -4.24 -9.88 -3.21
CA TYR A 27 -4.79 -8.92 -2.25
C TYR A 27 -6.27 -9.19 -2.04
N PHE A 28 -6.69 -9.40 -0.80
CA PHE A 28 -8.10 -9.56 -0.46
C PHE A 28 -8.74 -8.19 -0.23
N ILE A 29 -10.06 -8.14 -0.25
CA ILE A 29 -10.81 -6.89 -0.11
C ILE A 29 -10.49 -6.13 1.20
N LYS A 30 -10.14 -6.85 2.25
CA LYS A 30 -9.67 -6.25 3.52
C LYS A 30 -8.31 -5.59 3.39
N ASP A 31 -7.43 -6.17 2.59
CA ASP A 31 -6.10 -5.59 2.35
C ASP A 31 -6.25 -4.27 1.59
N ILE A 32 -7.12 -4.25 0.57
CA ILE A 32 -7.43 -3.03 -0.17
C ILE A 32 -8.07 -1.98 0.75
N GLU A 33 -9.04 -2.37 1.61
CA GLU A 33 -9.62 -1.46 2.60
C GLU A 33 -8.55 -0.85 3.51
N ASN A 34 -7.64 -1.67 4.04
CA ASN A 34 -6.59 -1.21 4.93
C ASN A 34 -5.59 -0.27 4.23
N ILE A 35 -5.25 -0.57 2.98
CA ILE A 35 -4.27 0.20 2.21
C ILE A 35 -4.88 1.51 1.69
N THR A 36 -6.10 1.48 1.17
CA THR A 36 -6.73 2.65 0.54
C THR A 36 -7.60 3.48 1.47
N GLY A 37 -7.98 2.94 2.63
CA GLY A 37 -8.96 3.54 3.55
C GLY A 37 -10.41 3.44 3.06
N ILE A 38 -10.65 2.90 1.87
CA ILE A 38 -12.00 2.77 1.30
C ILE A 38 -12.65 1.51 1.84
N LYS A 39 -13.82 1.67 2.45
CA LYS A 39 -14.55 0.55 3.06
C LYS A 39 -14.87 -0.56 2.06
N ALA A 40 -14.70 -1.82 2.45
CA ALA A 40 -14.97 -2.99 1.62
C ALA A 40 -16.40 -2.99 1.02
N TYR A 41 -17.38 -2.44 1.74
CA TYR A 41 -18.74 -2.25 1.22
C TYR A 41 -18.76 -1.27 0.05
N THR A 42 -18.06 -0.15 0.15
CA THR A 42 -17.97 0.86 -0.93
C THR A 42 -17.27 0.27 -2.15
N LEU A 43 -16.19 -0.49 -1.96
CA LEU A 43 -15.48 -1.18 -3.04
C LEU A 43 -16.41 -2.12 -3.82
N ARG A 44 -17.24 -2.90 -3.12
CA ARG A 44 -18.24 -3.79 -3.75
C ARG A 44 -19.28 -3.04 -4.55
N ILE A 45 -19.73 -1.87 -4.06
CA ILE A 45 -20.65 -1.00 -4.82
C ILE A 45 -19.96 -0.50 -6.10
N TRP A 46 -18.71 -0.09 -6.02
CA TRP A 46 -17.96 0.39 -7.18
C TRP A 46 -17.70 -0.72 -8.21
N GLU A 47 -17.38 -1.93 -7.76
CA GLU A 47 -17.33 -3.11 -8.64
C GLU A 47 -18.65 -3.31 -9.39
N GLN A 48 -19.75 -3.35 -8.65
CA GLN A 48 -21.06 -3.68 -9.19
C GLN A 48 -21.64 -2.56 -10.07
N ARG A 49 -21.47 -1.29 -9.64
CA ARG A 49 -22.09 -0.14 -10.28
C ARG A 49 -21.31 0.41 -11.46
N TYR A 50 -19.99 0.35 -11.37
CA TYR A 50 -19.09 1.00 -12.34
C TYR A 50 -18.20 0.02 -13.09
N GLY A 51 -18.13 -1.24 -12.68
CA GLY A 51 -17.26 -2.24 -13.30
C GLY A 51 -15.77 -1.91 -13.22
N MET A 52 -15.37 -1.03 -12.27
CA MET A 52 -14.00 -0.52 -12.18
C MET A 52 -12.97 -1.59 -11.87
N LEU A 53 -13.40 -2.65 -11.20
CA LEU A 53 -12.59 -3.80 -10.84
C LEU A 53 -13.35 -5.08 -11.16
N VAL A 54 -12.61 -6.07 -11.63
CA VAL A 54 -13.12 -7.43 -11.84
C VAL A 54 -12.32 -8.37 -10.94
N PRO A 55 -12.81 -8.68 -9.73
CA PRO A 55 -12.08 -9.55 -8.82
C PRO A 55 -11.93 -10.95 -9.41
N LYS A 56 -10.74 -11.51 -9.30
CA LYS A 56 -10.51 -12.93 -9.51
C LYS A 56 -11.05 -13.73 -8.32
N ARG A 57 -11.20 -15.02 -8.49
CA ARG A 57 -11.69 -15.92 -7.43
C ARG A 57 -10.72 -17.06 -7.19
N THR A 58 -10.54 -17.41 -5.92
CA THR A 58 -9.83 -18.61 -5.52
C THR A 58 -10.69 -19.85 -5.80
N ASP A 59 -10.10 -21.04 -5.71
CA ASP A 59 -10.83 -22.33 -5.82
C ASP A 59 -11.93 -22.44 -4.73
N THR A 60 -11.78 -21.74 -3.62
CA THR A 60 -12.77 -21.64 -2.53
C THR A 60 -13.75 -20.49 -2.72
N ASN A 61 -13.82 -19.88 -3.92
CA ASN A 61 -14.73 -18.81 -4.30
C ASN A 61 -14.51 -17.48 -3.54
N ILE A 62 -13.32 -17.26 -2.96
CA ILE A 62 -12.96 -16.01 -2.29
C ILE A 62 -12.41 -15.01 -3.33
N ARG A 63 -12.91 -13.74 -3.29
CA ARG A 63 -12.42 -12.67 -4.15
C ARG A 63 -10.99 -12.27 -3.79
N TYR A 64 -10.16 -12.11 -4.81
CA TYR A 64 -8.85 -11.50 -4.69
C TYR A 64 -8.55 -10.59 -5.88
N TYR A 65 -7.57 -9.74 -5.72
CA TYR A 65 -7.10 -8.75 -6.67
C TYR A 65 -5.60 -8.93 -6.85
N GLU A 66 -5.08 -8.56 -8.00
CA GLU A 66 -3.65 -8.58 -8.29
C GLU A 66 -3.00 -7.21 -7.98
N GLU A 67 -1.69 -7.15 -8.07
CA GLU A 67 -0.91 -5.95 -7.76
C GLU A 67 -1.34 -4.74 -8.62
N ASP A 68 -1.62 -4.97 -9.91
CA ASP A 68 -2.08 -3.91 -10.82
C ASP A 68 -3.46 -3.37 -10.43
N ASP A 69 -4.34 -4.24 -9.91
CA ASP A 69 -5.64 -3.80 -9.39
C ASP A 69 -5.48 -3.00 -8.10
N LEU A 70 -4.55 -3.41 -7.22
CA LEU A 70 -4.21 -2.64 -6.01
C LEU A 70 -3.68 -1.26 -6.37
N LYS A 71 -2.70 -1.16 -7.29
CA LYS A 71 -2.14 0.12 -7.77
C LYS A 71 -3.24 1.00 -8.35
N TYR A 72 -4.13 0.43 -9.14
CA TYR A 72 -5.26 1.15 -9.71
C TYR A 72 -6.20 1.69 -8.62
N MET A 73 -6.52 0.88 -7.60
CA MET A 73 -7.35 1.32 -6.47
C MET A 73 -6.69 2.40 -5.62
N MET A 74 -5.38 2.36 -5.44
CA MET A 74 -4.63 3.42 -4.77
C MET A 74 -4.74 4.74 -5.53
N ASN A 75 -4.62 4.71 -6.87
CA ASN A 75 -4.80 5.90 -7.71
C ASN A 75 -6.23 6.45 -7.62
N ILE A 76 -7.24 5.58 -7.66
CA ILE A 76 -8.64 5.97 -7.46
C ILE A 76 -8.86 6.62 -6.09
N ALA A 77 -8.32 6.01 -5.03
CA ALA A 77 -8.41 6.55 -3.68
C ALA A 77 -7.81 7.95 -3.59
N MET A 78 -6.65 8.16 -4.22
CA MET A 78 -5.98 9.46 -4.27
C MET A 78 -6.80 10.50 -5.04
N LEU A 79 -7.33 10.17 -6.21
CA LEU A 79 -8.21 11.07 -6.96
C LEU A 79 -9.46 11.42 -6.17
N ASN A 80 -10.10 10.43 -5.55
CA ASN A 80 -11.32 10.64 -4.76
C ASN A 80 -11.06 11.52 -3.53
N ALA A 81 -9.95 11.31 -2.82
CA ALA A 81 -9.52 12.15 -1.71
C ALA A 81 -9.24 13.61 -2.14
N ASN A 82 -8.84 13.82 -3.39
CA ASN A 82 -8.63 15.14 -4.00
C ASN A 82 -9.91 15.71 -4.66
N GLY A 83 -11.09 15.17 -4.34
CA GLY A 83 -12.39 15.74 -4.71
C GLY A 83 -12.95 15.25 -6.05
N TYR A 84 -12.30 14.33 -6.74
CA TYR A 84 -12.87 13.73 -7.96
C TYR A 84 -14.04 12.80 -7.59
N LYS A 85 -15.19 13.02 -8.23
CA LYS A 85 -16.35 12.14 -8.06
C LYS A 85 -16.09 10.77 -8.66
N ILE A 86 -16.41 9.71 -7.96
CA ILE A 86 -16.18 8.33 -8.41
C ILE A 86 -16.80 8.02 -9.78
N SER A 87 -17.96 8.60 -10.09
CA SER A 87 -18.61 8.45 -11.40
C SER A 87 -17.73 8.99 -12.54
N ARG A 88 -17.00 10.08 -12.30
CA ARG A 88 -16.07 10.65 -13.26
C ARG A 88 -14.79 9.81 -13.40
N ILE A 89 -14.29 9.30 -12.28
CA ILE A 89 -13.11 8.41 -12.30
C ILE A 89 -13.44 7.12 -13.06
N ALA A 90 -14.66 6.60 -12.92
CA ALA A 90 -15.11 5.40 -13.61
C ALA A 90 -15.21 5.53 -15.14
N GLU A 91 -15.31 6.77 -15.66
CA GLU A 91 -15.32 7.08 -17.09
C GLU A 91 -13.91 7.18 -17.68
N MET A 92 -12.87 7.24 -16.84
CA MET A 92 -11.47 7.40 -17.25
C MET A 92 -10.83 6.04 -17.59
N SER A 93 -9.90 6.05 -18.53
CA SER A 93 -9.02 4.90 -18.73
C SER A 93 -8.04 4.73 -17.56
N ARG A 94 -7.45 3.53 -17.40
CA ARG A 94 -6.44 3.30 -16.35
C ARG A 94 -5.25 4.26 -16.50
N GLU A 95 -4.83 4.53 -17.74
CA GLU A 95 -3.75 5.46 -18.07
C GLU A 95 -4.11 6.90 -17.70
N GLU A 96 -5.35 7.32 -17.93
CA GLU A 96 -5.83 8.64 -17.56
C GLU A 96 -5.89 8.82 -16.04
N VAL A 97 -6.37 7.80 -15.31
CA VAL A 97 -6.36 7.78 -13.85
C VAL A 97 -4.93 7.93 -13.32
N GLN A 98 -3.98 7.16 -13.86
CA GLN A 98 -2.56 7.23 -13.47
C GLN A 98 -1.95 8.61 -13.77
N SER A 99 -2.17 9.15 -14.97
CA SER A 99 -1.65 10.45 -15.36
C SER A 99 -2.18 11.58 -14.47
N ARG A 100 -3.48 11.58 -14.16
CA ARG A 100 -4.09 12.58 -13.27
C ARG A 100 -3.58 12.45 -11.83
N THR A 101 -3.35 11.23 -11.36
CA THR A 101 -2.75 10.99 -10.04
C THR A 101 -1.34 11.57 -9.97
N LEU A 102 -0.53 11.38 -11.01
CA LEU A 102 0.80 11.98 -11.10
C LEU A 102 0.73 13.52 -11.09
N SER A 103 -0.17 14.13 -11.87
CA SER A 103 -0.31 15.59 -11.91
C SER A 103 -0.75 16.20 -10.57
N ILE A 104 -1.61 15.51 -9.81
CA ILE A 104 -1.98 15.94 -8.46
C ILE A 104 -0.78 15.83 -7.52
N SER A 105 0.00 14.76 -7.63
CA SER A 105 1.21 14.56 -6.84
C SER A 105 2.25 15.66 -7.07
N GLU A 106 2.39 16.12 -8.31
CA GLU A 106 3.31 17.21 -8.67
C GLU A 106 2.83 18.57 -8.17
N ASN A 107 1.51 18.80 -8.18
CA ASN A 107 0.91 20.09 -7.82
C ASN A 107 0.50 20.20 -6.36
N SER A 108 0.38 19.09 -5.62
CA SER A 108 -0.06 19.14 -4.24
C SER A 108 1.12 19.47 -3.31
N SER A 109 0.99 20.58 -2.59
CA SER A 109 1.85 20.91 -1.43
C SER A 109 1.51 20.07 -0.20
N SER A 110 0.66 19.07 -0.32
CA SER A 110 0.27 18.21 0.80
C SER A 110 1.33 17.15 1.08
N HIS A 111 1.54 16.85 2.37
CA HIS A 111 2.49 15.82 2.79
C HIS A 111 2.13 14.42 2.27
N GLN A 112 0.89 14.20 1.82
CA GLN A 112 0.43 12.93 1.27
C GLN A 112 1.17 12.52 -0.02
N SER A 113 1.53 13.49 -0.86
CA SER A 113 2.30 13.19 -2.07
C SER A 113 3.72 12.72 -1.76
N GLN A 114 4.34 13.29 -0.71
CA GLN A 114 5.65 12.85 -0.24
C GLN A 114 5.60 11.44 0.37
N ILE A 115 4.55 11.14 1.15
CA ILE A 115 4.33 9.80 1.70
C ILE A 115 4.15 8.77 0.57
N THR A 116 3.41 9.12 -0.47
CA THR A 116 3.22 8.25 -1.64
C THR A 116 4.54 8.03 -2.39
N ALA A 117 5.34 9.09 -2.58
CA ALA A 117 6.65 9.00 -3.23
C ALA A 117 7.64 8.13 -2.43
N LEU A 118 7.66 8.25 -1.09
CA LEU A 118 8.45 7.40 -0.21
C LEU A 118 7.99 5.94 -0.29
N SER A 119 6.68 5.69 -0.34
CA SER A 119 6.12 4.35 -0.47
C SER A 119 6.50 3.70 -1.80
N SER A 120 6.42 4.44 -2.91
CA SER A 120 6.87 3.94 -4.21
C SER A 120 8.36 3.59 -4.20
N ALA A 121 9.20 4.50 -3.70
CA ALA A 121 10.64 4.26 -3.60
C ALA A 121 10.97 3.06 -2.70
N MET A 122 10.19 2.82 -1.64
CA MET A 122 10.30 1.64 -0.78
C MET A 122 9.98 0.35 -1.55
N PHE A 123 8.87 0.31 -2.29
CA PHE A 123 8.47 -0.87 -3.05
C PHE A 123 9.49 -1.24 -4.12
N ASP A 124 10.10 -0.23 -4.75
CA ASP A 124 11.12 -0.41 -5.79
C ASP A 124 12.55 -0.60 -5.22
N PHE A 125 12.73 -0.61 -3.89
CA PHE A 125 14.03 -0.58 -3.22
C PHE A 125 14.96 0.52 -3.76
N ASN A 126 14.39 1.65 -4.20
CA ASN A 126 15.10 2.77 -4.79
C ASN A 126 15.63 3.72 -3.72
N GLU A 127 16.81 3.40 -3.17
CA GLU A 127 17.46 4.21 -2.14
C GLU A 127 17.73 5.66 -2.59
N LYS A 128 18.13 5.85 -3.85
CA LYS A 128 18.42 7.16 -4.40
C LYS A 128 17.20 8.07 -4.40
N GLU A 129 16.06 7.59 -4.86
CA GLU A 129 14.82 8.36 -4.88
C GLU A 129 14.27 8.57 -3.48
N PHE A 130 14.33 7.56 -2.62
CA PHE A 130 13.93 7.68 -1.21
C PHE A 130 14.72 8.78 -0.50
N ASN A 131 16.04 8.76 -0.63
CA ASN A 131 16.93 9.79 -0.07
C ASN A 131 16.68 11.18 -0.66
N LYS A 132 16.39 11.29 -1.95
CA LYS A 132 16.07 12.55 -2.63
C LYS A 132 14.79 13.17 -2.08
N VAL A 133 13.72 12.37 -1.93
CA VAL A 133 12.45 12.84 -1.35
C VAL A 133 12.67 13.35 0.08
N LEU A 134 13.39 12.61 0.93
CA LEU A 134 13.70 13.07 2.29
C LEU A 134 14.53 14.36 2.27
N SER A 135 15.60 14.41 1.47
CA SER A 135 16.49 15.59 1.42
C SER A 135 15.76 16.85 0.98
N ILE A 136 14.90 16.77 -0.03
CA ILE A 136 14.11 17.91 -0.50
C ILE A 136 13.19 18.43 0.62
N ASN A 137 12.55 17.52 1.37
CA ASN A 137 11.64 17.93 2.43
C ASN A 137 12.39 18.47 3.64
N ILE A 138 13.52 17.89 4.03
CA ILE A 138 14.38 18.41 5.11
C ILE A 138 14.89 19.81 4.76
N LEU A 139 15.30 20.05 3.51
CA LEU A 139 15.74 21.37 3.07
C LEU A 139 14.62 22.42 3.07
N LYS A 140 13.38 22.01 2.76
CA LYS A 140 12.23 22.93 2.68
C LYS A 140 11.58 23.19 4.04
N LEU A 141 11.44 22.19 4.86
CA LEU A 141 10.63 22.21 6.10
C LEU A 141 11.50 22.17 7.37
N GLY A 142 12.74 21.76 7.26
CA GLY A 142 13.58 21.39 8.39
C GLY A 142 13.36 19.92 8.82
N MET A 143 14.25 19.44 9.67
CA MET A 143 14.23 18.02 10.10
C MET A 143 13.02 17.71 10.99
N GLU A 144 12.69 18.60 11.93
CA GLU A 144 11.58 18.40 12.88
C GLU A 144 10.24 18.27 12.15
N GLU A 145 9.89 19.25 11.34
CA GLU A 145 8.63 19.26 10.56
C GLU A 145 8.55 18.07 9.57
N THR A 146 9.68 17.73 8.94
CA THR A 146 9.73 16.55 8.05
C THR A 146 9.49 15.28 8.84
N THR A 147 10.03 15.17 10.04
CA THR A 147 9.85 14.00 10.89
C THR A 147 8.40 13.83 11.31
N VAL A 148 7.78 14.90 11.81
CA VAL A 148 6.41 14.87 12.33
C VAL A 148 5.37 14.70 11.22
N ASN A 149 5.52 15.41 10.11
CA ASN A 149 4.48 15.51 9.10
C ASN A 149 4.67 14.53 7.90
N ILE A 150 5.85 13.95 7.75
CA ILE A 150 6.14 13.04 6.63
C ILE A 150 6.64 11.69 7.12
N ILE A 151 7.71 11.64 7.95
CA ILE A 151 8.32 10.37 8.34
C ILE A 151 7.38 9.57 9.24
N PHE A 152 6.79 10.15 10.28
CA PHE A 152 5.88 9.44 11.16
C PHE A 152 4.61 8.94 10.46
N PRO A 153 3.87 9.75 9.67
CA PRO A 153 2.75 9.26 8.90
C PRO A 153 3.13 8.17 7.88
N PHE A 154 4.31 8.29 7.24
CA PHE A 154 4.84 7.25 6.38
C PHE A 154 5.09 5.94 7.15
N LEU A 155 5.72 5.98 8.32
CA LEU A 155 5.95 4.80 9.16
C LEU A 155 4.64 4.18 9.66
N GLN A 156 3.63 5.00 9.99
CA GLN A 156 2.28 4.49 10.32
C GLN A 156 1.68 3.73 9.13
N HIS A 157 1.79 4.28 7.92
CA HIS A 157 1.33 3.63 6.71
C HIS A 157 2.06 2.30 6.46
N VAL A 158 3.38 2.28 6.62
CA VAL A 158 4.21 1.06 6.55
C VAL A 158 3.76 0.01 7.57
N GLY A 159 3.42 0.43 8.79
CA GLY A 159 2.87 -0.46 9.82
C GLY A 159 1.58 -1.15 9.38
N VAL A 160 0.67 -0.43 8.73
CA VAL A 160 -0.56 -1.00 8.16
C VAL A 160 -0.25 -2.00 7.05
N LEU A 161 0.67 -1.66 6.14
CA LEU A 161 1.12 -2.54 5.07
C LEU A 161 1.76 -3.84 5.62
N TRP A 162 2.50 -3.73 6.72
CA TRP A 162 3.08 -4.88 7.42
C TRP A 162 2.01 -5.80 8.00
N LEU A 163 1.03 -5.23 8.71
CA LEU A 163 -0.07 -5.99 9.31
C LEU A 163 -0.95 -6.69 8.27
N SER A 164 -1.08 -6.12 7.08
CA SER A 164 -1.80 -6.74 5.97
C SER A 164 -0.98 -7.79 5.20
N GLY A 165 0.31 -7.98 5.57
CA GLY A 165 1.22 -8.88 4.86
C GLY A 165 1.62 -8.38 3.45
N THR A 166 1.35 -7.12 3.14
CA THR A 166 1.62 -6.52 1.82
C THR A 166 3.11 -6.28 1.59
N ILE A 167 3.85 -6.00 2.67
CA ILE A 167 5.30 -5.79 2.62
C ILE A 167 6.05 -6.89 3.37
N HIS A 168 7.33 -7.08 3.00
CA HIS A 168 8.23 -8.05 3.61
C HIS A 168 9.23 -7.39 4.53
N VAL A 169 9.87 -8.20 5.39
CA VAL A 169 10.97 -7.80 6.27
C VAL A 169 12.06 -7.00 5.53
N ALA A 170 12.31 -7.33 4.24
CA ALA A 170 13.29 -6.62 3.42
C ALA A 170 12.93 -5.14 3.22
N HIS A 171 11.65 -4.81 3.03
CA HIS A 171 11.19 -3.41 2.90
C HIS A 171 11.36 -2.66 4.24
N GLU A 172 11.03 -3.29 5.34
CA GLU A 172 11.18 -2.71 6.69
C GLU A 172 12.66 -2.43 6.98
N HIS A 173 13.56 -3.39 6.73
CA HIS A 173 15.00 -3.18 6.90
C HIS A 173 15.55 -2.08 5.98
N PHE A 174 15.11 -2.03 4.74
CA PHE A 174 15.50 -1.00 3.78
C PHE A 174 15.19 0.40 4.30
N ILE A 175 13.92 0.67 4.65
CA ILE A 175 13.52 2.00 5.12
C ILE A 175 14.13 2.35 6.48
N THR A 176 14.19 1.38 7.40
CA THR A 176 14.74 1.59 8.75
C THR A 176 16.21 2.01 8.68
N ASN A 177 17.00 1.39 7.83
CA ASN A 177 18.41 1.75 7.66
C ASN A 177 18.56 3.18 7.13
N ILE A 178 17.79 3.58 6.11
CA ILE A 178 17.89 4.93 5.55
C ILE A 178 17.43 5.99 6.56
N ILE A 179 16.29 5.76 7.22
CA ILE A 179 15.76 6.72 8.20
C ILE A 179 16.72 6.86 9.39
N LYS A 180 17.25 5.76 9.93
CA LYS A 180 18.25 5.80 11.01
C LYS A 180 19.47 6.62 10.63
N GLN A 181 20.05 6.40 9.45
CA GLN A 181 21.21 7.18 8.98
C GLN A 181 20.90 8.68 8.95
N ARG A 182 19.72 9.07 8.47
CA ARG A 182 19.30 10.48 8.43
C ARG A 182 19.12 11.08 9.81
N MET A 183 18.52 10.33 10.74
CA MET A 183 18.35 10.78 12.11
C MET A 183 19.68 10.93 12.86
N PHE A 184 20.61 10.00 12.70
CA PHE A 184 21.94 10.14 13.33
C PHE A 184 22.69 11.39 12.84
N VAL A 185 22.69 11.64 11.52
CA VAL A 185 23.30 12.87 10.98
C VAL A 185 22.67 14.14 11.53
N ALA A 186 21.37 14.13 11.83
CA ALA A 186 20.66 15.30 12.37
C ALA A 186 20.90 15.52 13.87
N ILE A 187 21.26 14.49 14.62
CA ILE A 187 21.57 14.60 16.07
C ILE A 187 22.98 15.15 16.29
N ASP A 188 23.91 14.87 15.37
CA ASP A 188 25.31 15.29 15.47
C ASP A 188 25.57 16.75 15.00
N GLN A 189 24.50 17.48 14.58
CA GLN A 189 24.55 18.89 14.19
C GLN A 189 23.93 19.80 15.24
#